data_7f1400a747275ecdf451baf57752969f
#
_entry.id   7f1400a747275ecdf451baf57752969f
#
_cell.length_a   1.000
_cell.length_b   1.000
_cell.length_c   1.000
_cell.angle_alpha   90.00
_cell.angle_beta   90.00
_cell.angle_gamma   90.00
#
_symmetry.space_group_name_H-M   'P 1'
#
loop_
_entity.id
_entity.type
_entity.pdbx_description
1 polymer ?
#
loop_
_entity_poly.entity_id
_entity_poly.type
_entity_poly.pdbx_seq_one_letter_code
_entity_poly.pdbx_strand_id
1 'polypeptide(L)'
;MKPRMMLLSLRAAALLAILAALAAPARAIVGAAPDARFADRVAMILLRGPGEAGFCSALVLDSRTLLTAAHCVKATSDMAVHYRDASGAPVIIPVEAAIAHPLYRADAIRARALSIDVALIRTARALDPRFTGAALASGAGPTVGEQVILSGYGAARNGDWKSGGELRSVALAVRAPASTVLIWAADPDGAVAGACSGDSGAPIWSADGRTAIAIATWAQAPHGRGCGGLTQGPLLAPLKGWIEQTERRLGGGS
;
A
#
# COMPACT_ATOMS: atom_id res chain seq x y z
N MET A 1 2.30 -40.48 44.18
CA MET A 1 2.02 -39.13 43.61
C MET A 1 0.54 -38.86 43.74
N LYS A 2 0.13 -37.75 44.39
CA LYS A 2 -1.28 -37.53 44.74
C LYS A 2 -2.06 -37.04 43.49
N PRO A 3 -3.26 -37.54 43.20
CA PRO A 3 -4.05 -37.21 42.00
C PRO A 3 -4.38 -35.71 41.85
N ARG A 4 -4.32 -34.95 42.92
CA ARG A 4 -4.54 -33.49 42.91
C ARG A 4 -3.46 -32.70 42.18
N MET A 5 -2.20 -33.16 42.17
CA MET A 5 -1.07 -32.50 41.47
C MET A 5 -1.17 -32.67 39.96
N MET A 6 -1.67 -33.83 39.50
CA MET A 6 -1.83 -34.11 38.08
C MET A 6 -2.99 -33.31 37.44
N LEU A 7 -4.07 -33.07 38.20
CA LEU A 7 -5.20 -32.24 37.76
C LEU A 7 -4.84 -30.73 37.68
N LEU A 8 -3.96 -30.22 38.56
CA LEU A 8 -3.49 -28.85 38.51
C LEU A 8 -2.57 -28.62 37.29
N SER A 9 -1.70 -29.56 36.97
CA SER A 9 -0.81 -29.46 35.80
C SER A 9 -1.57 -29.50 34.47
N LEU A 10 -2.61 -30.33 34.36
CA LEU A 10 -3.48 -30.38 33.17
C LEU A 10 -4.30 -29.09 32.98
N ARG A 11 -4.77 -28.48 34.05
CA ARG A 11 -5.51 -27.22 34.00
C ARG A 11 -4.60 -26.05 33.62
N ALA A 12 -3.37 -26.02 34.12
CA ALA A 12 -2.38 -24.99 33.77
C ALA A 12 -1.93 -25.13 32.30
N ALA A 13 -1.72 -26.34 31.80
CA ALA A 13 -1.39 -26.57 30.40
C ALA A 13 -2.55 -26.23 29.45
N ALA A 14 -3.78 -26.52 29.84
CA ALA A 14 -4.97 -26.11 29.07
C ALA A 14 -5.17 -24.58 29.04
N LEU A 15 -4.94 -23.87 30.14
CA LEU A 15 -4.98 -22.41 30.18
C LEU A 15 -3.87 -21.78 29.31
N LEU A 16 -2.65 -22.31 29.36
CA LEU A 16 -1.55 -21.82 28.47
C LEU A 16 -1.87 -22.06 27.00
N ALA A 17 -2.45 -23.20 26.64
CA ALA A 17 -2.85 -23.50 25.27
C ALA A 17 -3.99 -22.57 24.78
N ILE A 18 -4.94 -22.21 25.65
CA ILE A 18 -6.02 -21.29 25.33
C ILE A 18 -5.47 -19.84 25.18
N LEU A 19 -4.53 -19.40 26.03
CA LEU A 19 -3.89 -18.09 25.88
C LEU A 19 -3.04 -18.00 24.60
N ALA A 20 -2.36 -19.07 24.20
CA ALA A 20 -1.60 -19.13 22.96
C ALA A 20 -2.51 -19.08 21.70
N ALA A 21 -3.71 -19.65 21.78
CA ALA A 21 -4.70 -19.61 20.69
C ALA A 21 -5.37 -18.23 20.52
N LEU A 22 -5.29 -17.34 21.53
CA LEU A 22 -5.88 -16.00 21.49
C LEU A 22 -4.92 -14.93 20.96
N ALA A 23 -3.65 -15.25 20.74
CA ALA A 23 -2.69 -14.38 20.08
C ALA A 23 -2.88 -14.41 18.56
N ALA A 24 -4.02 -13.89 18.07
CA ALA A 24 -4.17 -13.63 16.65
C ALA A 24 -3.10 -12.60 16.25
N PRO A 25 -2.28 -12.87 15.22
CA PRO A 25 -1.31 -11.88 14.77
C PRO A 25 -2.03 -10.60 14.37
N ALA A 26 -1.51 -9.46 14.82
CA ALA A 26 -1.99 -8.15 14.36
C ALA A 26 -1.81 -8.09 12.84
N ARG A 27 -2.88 -7.79 12.09
CA ARG A 27 -2.90 -7.80 10.62
C ARG A 27 -3.00 -6.34 10.13
N ALA A 28 -2.00 -5.79 9.41
CA ALA A 28 -2.04 -4.50 8.71
C ALA A 28 -2.26 -4.71 7.20
N ILE A 29 -2.67 -3.70 6.48
CA ILE A 29 -3.76 -3.80 5.51
C ILE A 29 -4.86 -4.61 6.20
N VAL A 30 -6.02 -4.07 6.41
CA VAL A 30 -7.02 -4.80 7.18
C VAL A 30 -7.19 -6.21 6.62
N GLY A 31 -7.04 -7.22 7.46
CA GLY A 31 -7.11 -8.62 7.03
C GLY A 31 -5.81 -9.25 6.50
N ALA A 32 -4.73 -8.49 6.29
CA ALA A 32 -3.49 -8.99 5.69
C ALA A 32 -2.47 -9.51 6.70
N ALA A 33 -1.53 -10.34 6.22
CA ALA A 33 -0.36 -10.81 6.95
C ALA A 33 0.90 -10.01 6.54
N PRO A 34 1.94 -9.93 7.41
CA PRO A 34 3.26 -9.46 7.02
C PRO A 34 3.76 -10.22 5.79
N ASP A 35 4.28 -9.51 4.80
CA ASP A 35 4.72 -10.13 3.55
C ASP A 35 5.92 -9.40 2.95
N ALA A 36 7.08 -10.02 3.06
CA ALA A 36 8.33 -9.47 2.56
C ALA A 36 8.52 -9.63 1.04
N ARG A 37 7.64 -10.33 0.31
CA ARG A 37 7.78 -10.59 -1.14
C ARG A 37 7.89 -9.32 -1.99
N PHE A 38 7.38 -8.22 -1.48
CA PHE A 38 7.37 -6.93 -2.17
C PHE A 38 8.32 -5.90 -1.55
N ALA A 39 9.16 -6.32 -0.58
CA ALA A 39 10.04 -5.41 0.16
C ALA A 39 11.16 -4.78 -0.70
N ASP A 40 11.39 -5.33 -1.88
CA ASP A 40 12.31 -4.81 -2.90
C ASP A 40 11.65 -3.87 -3.91
N ARG A 41 10.33 -3.69 -3.85
CA ARG A 41 9.55 -2.90 -4.85
C ARG A 41 8.57 -1.92 -4.22
N VAL A 42 8.38 -1.96 -2.90
CA VAL A 42 7.47 -1.05 -2.18
C VAL A 42 8.22 -0.33 -1.08
N ALA A 43 8.05 0.97 -0.99
CA ALA A 43 8.62 1.81 0.06
C ALA A 43 7.54 2.67 0.74
N MET A 44 7.84 3.17 1.93
CA MET A 44 6.99 4.12 2.64
C MET A 44 7.38 5.55 2.30
N ILE A 45 6.42 6.44 2.18
CA ILE A 45 6.64 7.89 2.15
C ILE A 45 6.18 8.46 3.48
N LEU A 46 7.11 9.07 4.20
CA LEU A 46 6.81 9.85 5.40
C LEU A 46 6.37 11.25 4.98
N LEU A 47 5.31 11.73 5.60
CA LEU A 47 4.71 13.04 5.35
C LEU A 47 4.73 13.85 6.64
N ARG A 48 5.26 15.08 6.58
CA ARG A 48 5.19 16.04 7.67
C ARG A 48 4.06 17.03 7.38
N GLY A 49 3.24 17.31 8.38
CA GLY A 49 2.23 18.37 8.34
C GLY A 49 2.27 19.22 9.60
N PRO A 50 1.59 20.35 9.64
CA PRO A 50 1.47 21.18 10.84
C PRO A 50 0.79 20.39 11.98
N GLY A 51 1.59 19.94 12.97
CA GLY A 51 1.11 19.20 14.13
C GLY A 51 0.80 17.72 13.91
N GLU A 52 0.95 17.19 12.69
CA GLU A 52 0.65 15.80 12.37
C GLU A 52 1.73 15.20 11.47
N ALA A 53 2.10 13.95 11.74
CA ALA A 53 2.89 13.13 10.86
C ALA A 53 1.97 12.09 10.21
N GLY A 54 2.17 11.85 8.91
CA GLY A 54 1.45 10.83 8.17
C GLY A 54 2.39 10.00 7.32
N PHE A 55 1.85 9.01 6.65
CA PHE A 55 2.60 8.24 5.68
C PHE A 55 1.70 7.73 4.56
N CYS A 56 2.33 7.43 3.43
CA CYS A 56 1.76 6.77 2.27
C CYS A 56 2.66 5.60 1.87
N SER A 57 2.20 4.80 0.94
CA SER A 57 3.00 3.77 0.26
C SER A 57 3.42 4.24 -1.12
N ALA A 58 4.46 3.64 -1.69
CA ALA A 58 4.91 3.93 -3.04
C ALA A 58 5.49 2.70 -3.72
N LEU A 59 5.29 2.60 -5.03
CA LEU A 59 5.89 1.63 -5.91
C LEU A 59 7.24 2.15 -6.42
N VAL A 60 8.30 1.37 -6.30
CA VAL A 60 9.63 1.70 -6.83
C VAL A 60 9.64 1.48 -8.35
N LEU A 61 10.03 2.48 -9.13
CA LEU A 61 10.18 2.42 -10.58
C LEU A 61 11.65 2.26 -11.01
N ASP A 62 12.53 2.97 -10.32
CA ASP A 62 13.99 2.85 -10.48
C ASP A 62 14.72 3.17 -9.16
N SER A 63 16.04 3.30 -9.21
CA SER A 63 16.87 3.55 -8.02
C SER A 63 16.58 4.86 -7.30
N ARG A 64 15.84 5.80 -7.90
CA ARG A 64 15.53 7.12 -7.31
C ARG A 64 14.09 7.55 -7.51
N THR A 65 13.33 6.89 -8.38
CA THR A 65 11.97 7.29 -8.77
C THR A 65 10.94 6.33 -8.23
N LEU A 66 9.89 6.86 -7.60
CA LEU A 66 8.79 6.09 -7.07
C LEU A 66 7.45 6.67 -7.55
N LEU A 67 6.49 5.78 -7.74
CA LEU A 67 5.10 6.11 -8.08
C LEU A 67 4.24 6.04 -6.82
N THR A 68 3.40 7.03 -6.61
CA THR A 68 2.49 7.11 -5.46
C THR A 68 1.18 7.81 -5.83
N ALA A 69 0.27 7.97 -4.86
CA ALA A 69 -0.93 8.78 -5.04
C ALA A 69 -0.60 10.29 -5.03
N ALA A 70 -1.25 11.07 -5.90
CA ALA A 70 -1.02 12.51 -5.97
C ALA A 70 -1.44 13.26 -4.70
N HIS A 71 -2.49 12.77 -4.00
CA HIS A 71 -2.90 13.36 -2.72
C HIS A 71 -1.85 13.20 -1.60
N CYS A 72 -0.88 12.28 -1.77
CA CYS A 72 0.26 12.13 -0.87
C CYS A 72 1.33 13.19 -1.07
N VAL A 73 1.31 13.89 -2.22
CA VAL A 73 2.34 14.90 -2.52
C VAL A 73 2.11 16.16 -1.69
N LYS A 74 3.14 16.56 -0.97
CA LYS A 74 3.26 17.79 -0.19
C LYS A 74 4.44 18.62 -0.74
N ALA A 75 4.82 19.71 -0.06
CA ALA A 75 6.11 20.33 -0.32
C ALA A 75 7.23 19.28 -0.15
N THR A 76 8.23 19.29 -1.02
CA THR A 76 9.29 18.25 -0.99
C THR A 76 10.06 18.25 0.33
N SER A 77 10.20 19.42 0.99
CA SER A 77 10.77 19.55 2.34
C SER A 77 10.02 18.77 3.43
N ASP A 78 8.77 18.41 3.17
CA ASP A 78 7.88 17.71 4.10
C ASP A 78 7.68 16.23 3.73
N MET A 79 8.51 15.73 2.80
CA MET A 79 8.43 14.37 2.28
C MET A 79 9.78 13.66 2.37
N ALA A 80 9.76 12.41 2.79
CA ALA A 80 10.92 11.54 2.73
C ALA A 80 10.49 10.09 2.45
N VAL A 81 11.31 9.36 1.69
CA VAL A 81 11.15 7.91 1.52
C VAL A 81 11.81 7.21 2.71
N HIS A 82 11.11 6.25 3.27
CA HIS A 82 11.57 5.45 4.41
C HIS A 82 11.50 3.96 4.11
N TYR A 83 12.55 3.27 4.54
CA TYR A 83 12.62 1.81 4.60
C TYR A 83 13.59 1.37 5.70
N ARG A 84 13.66 0.07 5.98
CA ARG A 84 14.71 -0.49 6.85
C ARG A 84 15.77 -1.14 5.99
N ASP A 85 17.05 -0.93 6.33
CA ASP A 85 18.17 -1.61 5.67
C ASP A 85 18.27 -3.10 6.08
N ALA A 86 19.31 -3.78 5.59
CA ALA A 86 19.55 -5.19 5.89
C ALA A 86 19.81 -5.48 7.38
N SER A 87 20.25 -4.49 8.15
CA SER A 87 20.43 -4.58 9.61
C SER A 87 19.14 -4.30 10.39
N GLY A 88 18.06 -3.87 9.70
CA GLY A 88 16.81 -3.41 10.31
C GLY A 88 16.84 -1.94 10.74
N ALA A 89 17.94 -1.22 10.50
CA ALA A 89 18.05 0.20 10.83
C ALA A 89 17.17 1.06 9.89
N PRO A 90 16.54 2.14 10.41
CA PRO A 90 15.73 3.02 9.60
C PRO A 90 16.60 3.85 8.64
N VAL A 91 16.25 3.86 7.37
CA VAL A 91 16.81 4.74 6.34
C VAL A 91 15.76 5.75 5.95
N ILE A 92 16.14 7.03 5.94
CA ILE A 92 15.30 8.15 5.53
C ILE A 92 16.02 8.91 4.42
N ILE A 93 15.36 9.07 3.27
CA ILE A 93 15.90 9.79 2.12
C ILE A 93 14.94 10.92 1.75
N PRO A 94 15.37 12.19 1.78
CA PRO A 94 14.54 13.31 1.36
C PRO A 94 14.02 13.14 -0.07
N VAL A 95 12.84 13.64 -0.34
CA VAL A 95 12.31 13.80 -1.69
C VAL A 95 12.83 15.12 -2.25
N GLU A 96 13.44 15.10 -3.43
CA GLU A 96 13.95 16.31 -4.11
C GLU A 96 12.96 16.89 -5.13
N ALA A 97 12.15 16.04 -5.75
CA ALA A 97 11.16 16.47 -6.73
C ALA A 97 9.90 15.60 -6.68
N ALA A 98 8.77 16.21 -7.04
CA ALA A 98 7.49 15.52 -7.16
C ALA A 98 6.67 16.11 -8.31
N ILE A 99 6.02 15.26 -9.10
CA ILE A 99 5.16 15.68 -10.22
C ILE A 99 3.86 14.88 -10.12
N ALA A 100 2.77 15.56 -9.79
CA ALA A 100 1.42 14.99 -9.84
C ALA A 100 0.90 14.96 -11.30
N HIS A 101 0.03 14.00 -11.58
CA HIS A 101 -0.63 13.92 -12.88
C HIS A 101 -1.45 15.21 -13.15
N PRO A 102 -1.40 15.79 -14.36
CA PRO A 102 -2.04 17.07 -14.65
C PRO A 102 -3.57 17.04 -14.50
N LEU A 103 -4.19 15.87 -14.57
CA LEU A 103 -5.62 15.67 -14.32
C LEU A 103 -5.94 15.35 -12.85
N TYR A 104 -4.98 15.46 -11.93
CA TYR A 104 -5.28 15.32 -10.51
C TYR A 104 -6.10 16.51 -10.00
N ARG A 105 -7.17 16.20 -9.27
CA ARG A 105 -8.04 17.19 -8.62
C ARG A 105 -8.33 16.74 -7.20
N ALA A 106 -7.89 17.51 -6.23
CA ALA A 106 -8.06 17.20 -4.80
C ALA A 106 -9.54 17.20 -4.35
N ASP A 107 -10.42 17.92 -5.06
CA ASP A 107 -11.86 18.02 -4.77
C ASP A 107 -12.73 17.04 -5.57
N ALA A 108 -12.14 16.16 -6.35
CA ALA A 108 -12.81 15.32 -7.34
C ALA A 108 -13.99 14.51 -6.78
N ILE A 109 -13.83 13.91 -5.59
CA ILE A 109 -14.91 13.12 -4.95
C ILE A 109 -16.11 14.01 -4.66
N ARG A 110 -15.88 15.19 -4.07
CA ARG A 110 -16.94 16.15 -3.73
C ARG A 110 -17.57 16.75 -4.99
N ALA A 111 -16.74 17.05 -5.97
CA ALA A 111 -17.16 17.64 -7.26
C ALA A 111 -17.73 16.60 -8.23
N ARG A 112 -17.68 15.29 -7.91
CA ARG A 112 -18.03 14.17 -8.80
C ARG A 112 -17.35 14.29 -10.17
N ALA A 113 -16.05 14.66 -10.15
CA ALA A 113 -15.26 14.89 -11.34
C ALA A 113 -14.21 13.79 -11.53
N LEU A 114 -13.79 13.60 -12.77
CA LEU A 114 -12.65 12.72 -13.08
C LEU A 114 -11.38 13.30 -12.44
N SER A 115 -10.62 12.44 -11.80
CA SER A 115 -9.29 12.75 -11.26
C SER A 115 -8.37 11.56 -11.43
N ILE A 116 -7.15 11.81 -11.88
CA ILE A 116 -6.08 10.81 -11.95
C ILE A 116 -5.16 11.04 -10.76
N ASP A 117 -5.40 10.33 -9.69
CA ASP A 117 -4.71 10.49 -8.41
C ASP A 117 -3.39 9.70 -8.40
N VAL A 118 -2.44 10.13 -9.24
CA VAL A 118 -1.12 9.52 -9.44
C VAL A 118 -0.05 10.61 -9.42
N ALA A 119 1.10 10.33 -8.82
CA ALA A 119 2.28 11.19 -8.85
C ALA A 119 3.56 10.37 -8.90
N LEU A 120 4.60 10.95 -9.49
CA LEU A 120 5.97 10.47 -9.35
C LEU A 120 6.73 11.37 -8.38
N ILE A 121 7.57 10.75 -7.57
CA ILE A 121 8.53 11.43 -6.71
C ILE A 121 9.94 10.96 -7.01
N ARG A 122 10.93 11.83 -6.82
CA ARG A 122 12.35 11.52 -6.94
C ARG A 122 13.05 11.77 -5.62
N THR A 123 13.87 10.81 -5.21
CA THR A 123 14.68 10.90 -3.98
C THR A 123 16.00 11.64 -4.23
N ALA A 124 16.49 12.35 -3.22
CA ALA A 124 17.73 13.13 -3.27
C ALA A 124 18.99 12.26 -3.50
N ARG A 125 18.93 10.97 -3.19
CA ARG A 125 19.97 9.98 -3.50
C ARG A 125 19.33 8.63 -3.83
N ALA A 126 20.11 7.71 -4.38
CA ALA A 126 19.63 6.37 -4.71
C ALA A 126 19.13 5.62 -3.46
N LEU A 127 18.10 4.81 -3.67
CA LEU A 127 17.64 3.79 -2.73
C LEU A 127 18.72 2.71 -2.57
N ASP A 128 18.56 1.85 -1.57
CA ASP A 128 19.38 0.66 -1.39
C ASP A 128 19.37 -0.21 -2.67
N PRO A 129 20.51 -0.79 -3.11
CA PRO A 129 20.59 -1.62 -4.32
C PRO A 129 19.65 -2.84 -4.36
N ARG A 130 19.08 -3.25 -3.22
CA ARG A 130 18.05 -4.31 -3.20
C ARG A 130 16.75 -3.89 -3.88
N PHE A 131 16.48 -2.58 -3.97
CA PHE A 131 15.27 -2.11 -4.64
C PHE A 131 15.39 -2.26 -6.15
N THR A 132 14.40 -2.90 -6.74
CA THR A 132 14.29 -3.15 -8.18
C THR A 132 13.06 -2.47 -8.74
N GLY A 133 13.18 -1.91 -9.92
CA GLY A 133 12.05 -1.29 -10.62
C GLY A 133 10.96 -2.30 -10.93
N ALA A 134 9.72 -1.96 -10.58
CA ALA A 134 8.57 -2.81 -10.86
C ALA A 134 8.14 -2.74 -12.32
N ALA A 135 7.77 -3.88 -12.89
CA ALA A 135 7.11 -3.92 -14.20
C ALA A 135 5.69 -3.32 -14.08
N LEU A 136 5.35 -2.41 -14.99
CA LEU A 136 4.01 -1.84 -15.10
C LEU A 136 3.18 -2.58 -16.14
N ALA A 137 1.89 -2.73 -15.86
CA ALA A 137 0.95 -3.34 -16.78
C ALA A 137 0.87 -2.56 -18.11
N SER A 138 0.65 -3.30 -19.18
CA SER A 138 0.34 -2.79 -20.52
C SER A 138 -0.84 -3.59 -21.08
N GLY A 139 -1.65 -2.98 -21.93
CA GLY A 139 -2.83 -3.63 -22.53
C GLY A 139 -4.11 -3.46 -21.72
N ALA A 140 -5.01 -4.43 -21.84
CA ALA A 140 -6.32 -4.40 -21.18
C ALA A 140 -6.17 -4.50 -19.65
N GLY A 141 -7.07 -3.83 -18.92
CA GLY A 141 -7.14 -3.96 -17.47
C GLY A 141 -7.65 -5.35 -17.05
N PRO A 142 -7.58 -5.65 -15.73
CA PRO A 142 -8.04 -6.93 -15.20
C PRO A 142 -9.56 -7.06 -15.34
N THR A 143 -10.02 -8.30 -15.43
CA THR A 143 -11.45 -8.62 -15.55
C THR A 143 -12.13 -8.78 -14.19
N VAL A 144 -13.44 -8.58 -14.13
CA VAL A 144 -14.22 -8.80 -12.90
C VAL A 144 -14.08 -10.26 -12.44
N GLY A 145 -13.80 -10.44 -11.16
CA GLY A 145 -13.50 -11.75 -10.54
C GLY A 145 -12.03 -12.14 -10.57
N GLU A 146 -11.20 -11.49 -11.37
CA GLU A 146 -9.77 -11.75 -11.42
C GLU A 146 -9.11 -11.43 -10.08
N GLN A 147 -8.21 -12.31 -9.64
CA GLN A 147 -7.45 -12.09 -8.41
C GLN A 147 -6.32 -11.08 -8.61
N VAL A 148 -6.14 -10.24 -7.62
CA VAL A 148 -5.08 -9.24 -7.55
C VAL A 148 -4.48 -9.22 -6.14
N ILE A 149 -3.28 -8.67 -5.96
CA ILE A 149 -2.62 -8.56 -4.67
C ILE A 149 -2.40 -7.08 -4.37
N LEU A 150 -2.90 -6.60 -3.24
CA LEU A 150 -2.53 -5.30 -2.70
C LEU A 150 -1.35 -5.47 -1.76
N SER A 151 -0.32 -4.61 -1.86
CA SER A 151 0.78 -4.59 -0.88
C SER A 151 1.13 -3.16 -0.45
N GLY A 152 1.24 -2.92 0.85
CA GLY A 152 1.47 -1.58 1.38
C GLY A 152 1.80 -1.54 2.87
N TYR A 153 2.00 -0.33 3.36
CA TYR A 153 2.38 -0.03 4.75
C TYR A 153 1.22 0.50 5.60
N GLY A 154 0.01 0.54 5.06
CA GLY A 154 -1.15 1.14 5.70
C GLY A 154 -1.55 0.50 7.02
N ALA A 155 -2.56 1.06 7.68
CA ALA A 155 -3.04 0.61 8.98
C ALA A 155 -3.66 -0.80 8.91
N ALA A 156 -3.33 -1.62 9.89
CA ALA A 156 -3.88 -2.96 10.10
C ALA A 156 -5.30 -2.97 10.63
N ARG A 157 -5.66 -1.92 11.32
CA ARG A 157 -6.95 -1.78 11.99
C ARG A 157 -7.57 -0.45 11.58
N ASN A 158 -8.83 -0.52 11.17
CA ASN A 158 -9.59 0.69 10.86
C ASN A 158 -9.62 1.63 12.08
N GLY A 159 -9.31 2.91 11.87
CA GLY A 159 -9.25 3.93 12.92
C GLY A 159 -7.98 3.93 13.78
N ASP A 160 -7.08 2.97 13.62
CA ASP A 160 -5.80 2.90 14.33
C ASP A 160 -4.62 3.02 13.36
N TRP A 161 -4.25 4.26 13.03
CA TRP A 161 -3.13 4.56 12.14
C TRP A 161 -1.77 4.07 12.67
N LYS A 162 -1.63 3.90 14.00
CA LYS A 162 -0.41 3.37 14.64
C LYS A 162 -0.20 1.89 14.36
N SER A 163 -1.22 1.19 13.90
CA SER A 163 -1.12 -0.20 13.47
C SER A 163 -0.48 -0.39 12.08
N GLY A 164 -0.18 0.70 11.37
CA GLY A 164 0.56 0.70 10.10
C GLY A 164 2.07 0.69 10.28
N GLY A 165 2.80 0.78 9.16
CA GLY A 165 4.27 0.90 9.14
C GLY A 165 5.02 -0.41 8.94
N GLU A 166 4.32 -1.53 8.79
CA GLU A 166 4.87 -2.81 8.38
C GLU A 166 4.34 -3.19 7.00
N LEU A 167 5.23 -3.70 6.13
CA LEU A 167 4.81 -4.13 4.78
C LEU A 167 3.97 -5.38 4.88
N ARG A 168 2.83 -5.36 4.21
CA ARG A 168 1.86 -6.46 4.17
C ARG A 168 1.24 -6.60 2.81
N SER A 169 0.63 -7.77 2.58
CA SER A 169 -0.16 -7.98 1.38
C SER A 169 -1.45 -8.74 1.65
N VAL A 170 -2.43 -8.56 0.77
CA VAL A 170 -3.69 -9.28 0.78
C VAL A 170 -4.13 -9.58 -0.65
N ALA A 171 -4.65 -10.78 -0.87
CA ALA A 171 -5.33 -11.14 -2.10
C ALA A 171 -6.74 -10.55 -2.10
N LEU A 172 -7.10 -9.89 -3.20
CA LEU A 172 -8.41 -9.31 -3.44
C LEU A 172 -8.93 -9.82 -4.78
N ALA A 173 -10.22 -9.65 -5.05
CA ALA A 173 -10.81 -9.89 -6.36
C ALA A 173 -11.35 -8.58 -6.96
N VAL A 174 -11.17 -8.42 -8.26
CA VAL A 174 -11.71 -7.28 -9.01
C VAL A 174 -13.23 -7.30 -8.96
N ARG A 175 -13.83 -6.16 -8.69
CA ARG A 175 -15.29 -5.98 -8.55
C ARG A 175 -15.85 -5.16 -9.71
N ALA A 176 -17.13 -5.38 -9.99
CA ALA A 176 -17.89 -4.55 -10.93
C ALA A 176 -18.07 -3.11 -10.37
N PRO A 177 -18.23 -2.09 -11.24
CA PRO A 177 -18.22 -2.19 -12.70
C PRO A 177 -16.81 -2.33 -13.28
N ALA A 178 -16.65 -2.96 -14.43
CA ALA A 178 -15.39 -2.91 -15.18
C ALA A 178 -15.13 -1.48 -15.67
N SER A 179 -13.88 -1.04 -15.63
CA SER A 179 -13.47 0.29 -16.08
C SER A 179 -12.10 0.23 -16.75
N THR A 180 -11.89 1.14 -17.68
CA THR A 180 -10.57 1.34 -18.33
C THR A 180 -9.69 2.37 -17.59
N VAL A 181 -10.21 2.99 -16.53
CA VAL A 181 -9.53 4.06 -15.78
C VAL A 181 -9.22 3.63 -14.36
N LEU A 182 -10.17 2.97 -13.70
CA LEU A 182 -10.09 2.61 -12.29
C LEU A 182 -10.27 1.10 -12.10
N ILE A 183 -9.65 0.58 -11.04
CA ILE A 183 -9.94 -0.74 -10.49
C ILE A 183 -10.72 -0.59 -9.19
N TRP A 184 -11.66 -1.48 -8.96
CA TRP A 184 -12.28 -1.76 -7.67
C TRP A 184 -11.95 -3.19 -7.28
N ALA A 185 -11.44 -3.39 -6.09
CA ALA A 185 -11.10 -4.71 -5.59
C ALA A 185 -11.53 -4.86 -4.12
N ALA A 186 -11.97 -6.04 -3.76
CA ALA A 186 -12.40 -6.38 -2.41
C ALA A 186 -12.11 -7.85 -2.11
N ASP A 187 -12.17 -8.21 -0.86
CA ASP A 187 -12.06 -9.61 -0.44
C ASP A 187 -13.12 -10.47 -1.15
N PRO A 188 -12.75 -11.60 -1.78
CA PRO A 188 -13.68 -12.44 -2.53
C PRO A 188 -14.76 -13.05 -1.64
N ASP A 189 -14.45 -13.35 -0.40
CA ASP A 189 -15.34 -14.02 0.56
C ASP A 189 -16.13 -13.02 1.43
N GLY A 190 -15.95 -11.71 1.17
CA GLY A 190 -16.64 -10.64 1.89
C GLY A 190 -16.08 -10.36 3.28
N ALA A 191 -14.88 -10.87 3.59
CA ALA A 191 -14.19 -10.53 4.83
C ALA A 191 -13.75 -9.05 4.81
N VAL A 192 -13.45 -8.52 6.00
CA VAL A 192 -12.91 -7.17 6.14
C VAL A 192 -11.42 -7.21 5.82
N ALA A 193 -11.10 -7.07 4.52
CA ALA A 193 -9.74 -7.08 4.01
C ALA A 193 -9.57 -6.10 2.83
N GLY A 194 -8.54 -5.24 2.88
CA GLY A 194 -8.28 -4.24 1.84
C GLY A 194 -7.50 -3.04 2.34
N ALA A 195 -7.33 -2.05 1.45
CA ALA A 195 -6.59 -0.84 1.73
C ALA A 195 -7.15 -0.05 2.93
N CYS A 196 -6.27 0.64 3.63
CA CYS A 196 -6.59 1.52 4.75
C CYS A 196 -5.69 2.76 4.75
N SER A 197 -5.78 3.59 5.79
CA SER A 197 -4.94 4.79 5.96
C SER A 197 -3.45 4.42 5.87
N GLY A 198 -2.72 5.07 4.98
CA GLY A 198 -1.30 4.80 4.69
C GLY A 198 -1.06 3.86 3.49
N ASP A 199 -2.09 3.16 2.96
CA ASP A 199 -1.98 2.40 1.71
C ASP A 199 -2.19 3.27 0.45
N SER A 200 -2.42 4.56 0.60
CA SER A 200 -2.41 5.49 -0.52
C SER A 200 -1.10 5.38 -1.30
N GLY A 201 -1.15 5.11 -2.60
CA GLY A 201 0.00 4.84 -3.46
C GLY A 201 0.53 3.40 -3.42
N ALA A 202 -0.03 2.53 -2.59
CA ALA A 202 0.32 1.12 -2.53
C ALA A 202 -0.01 0.42 -3.86
N PRO A 203 0.93 -0.38 -4.43
CA PRO A 203 0.65 -1.10 -5.66
C PRO A 203 -0.39 -2.20 -5.47
N ILE A 204 -1.20 -2.34 -6.52
CA ILE A 204 -2.07 -3.48 -6.76
C ILE A 204 -1.43 -4.27 -7.90
N TRP A 205 -1.05 -5.52 -7.61
CA TRP A 205 -0.32 -6.41 -8.52
C TRP A 205 -1.25 -7.38 -9.23
N SER A 206 -0.78 -7.90 -10.36
CA SER A 206 -1.33 -9.12 -10.95
C SER A 206 -1.30 -10.28 -9.94
N ALA A 207 -2.12 -11.32 -10.16
CA ALA A 207 -2.25 -12.46 -9.25
C ALA A 207 -0.91 -13.17 -8.95
N ASP A 208 0.02 -13.16 -9.91
CA ASP A 208 1.37 -13.72 -9.75
C ASP A 208 2.36 -12.77 -9.01
N GLY A 209 1.94 -11.54 -8.69
CA GLY A 209 2.74 -10.54 -8.00
C GLY A 209 3.88 -9.93 -8.81
N ARG A 210 3.89 -10.10 -10.13
CA ARG A 210 5.02 -9.67 -10.98
C ARG A 210 4.82 -8.29 -11.59
N THR A 211 3.59 -7.94 -11.90
CA THR A 211 3.25 -6.72 -12.63
C THR A 211 2.34 -5.82 -11.79
N ALA A 212 2.71 -4.57 -11.61
CA ALA A 212 1.85 -3.57 -11.00
C ALA A 212 0.78 -3.13 -12.00
N ILE A 213 -0.50 -3.35 -11.67
CA ILE A 213 -1.64 -3.05 -12.55
C ILE A 213 -2.35 -1.76 -12.16
N ALA A 214 -2.28 -1.37 -10.89
CA ALA A 214 -2.87 -0.14 -10.36
C ALA A 214 -2.13 0.31 -9.10
N ILE A 215 -2.48 1.49 -8.57
CA ILE A 215 -2.13 1.90 -7.21
C ILE A 215 -3.40 2.23 -6.43
N ALA A 216 -3.42 1.91 -5.13
CA ALA A 216 -4.53 2.25 -4.25
C ALA A 216 -4.55 3.75 -3.94
N THR A 217 -5.69 4.40 -4.09
CA THR A 217 -5.85 5.82 -3.78
C THR A 217 -7.06 6.11 -2.90
N TRP A 218 -7.96 5.14 -2.75
CA TRP A 218 -9.15 5.27 -1.94
C TRP A 218 -9.60 3.92 -1.39
N ALA A 219 -10.20 3.94 -0.21
CA ALA A 219 -10.73 2.77 0.45
C ALA A 219 -12.03 3.08 1.19
N GLN A 220 -12.88 2.07 1.34
CA GLN A 220 -14.12 2.14 2.09
C GLN A 220 -14.29 0.89 2.95
N ALA A 221 -14.88 1.03 4.12
CA ALA A 221 -15.32 -0.12 4.92
C ALA A 221 -16.48 -0.86 4.24
N PRO A 222 -16.68 -2.14 4.53
CA PRO A 222 -17.84 -2.89 4.02
C PRO A 222 -19.17 -2.22 4.40
N HIS A 223 -19.23 -1.62 5.58
CA HIS A 223 -20.39 -0.91 6.09
C HIS A 223 -19.96 0.40 6.75
N GLY A 224 -20.58 1.51 6.34
CA GLY A 224 -20.35 2.83 6.94
C GLY A 224 -19.02 3.48 6.57
N ARG A 225 -18.44 4.21 7.52
CA ARG A 225 -17.17 4.94 7.34
C ARG A 225 -15.98 4.07 7.72
N GLY A 226 -14.87 4.25 7.02
CA GLY A 226 -13.59 3.59 7.32
C GLY A 226 -12.98 2.91 6.09
N CYS A 227 -12.23 1.85 6.32
CA CYS A 227 -11.40 1.15 5.34
C CYS A 227 -11.47 -0.37 5.48
N GLY A 228 -10.73 -1.12 4.63
CA GLY A 228 -10.64 -2.58 4.70
C GLY A 228 -11.80 -3.32 4.04
N GLY A 229 -12.59 -2.64 3.21
CA GLY A 229 -13.62 -3.27 2.39
C GLY A 229 -13.31 -3.11 0.92
N LEU A 230 -13.80 -2.04 0.29
CA LEU A 230 -13.50 -1.74 -1.10
C LEU A 230 -12.19 -0.96 -1.21
N THR A 231 -11.29 -1.43 -2.07
CA THR A 231 -10.06 -0.75 -2.47
C THR A 231 -10.24 -0.23 -3.89
N GLN A 232 -9.89 1.04 -4.15
CA GLN A 232 -9.99 1.66 -5.45
C GLN A 232 -8.69 2.36 -5.82
N GLY A 233 -8.38 2.40 -7.13
CA GLY A 233 -7.28 3.20 -7.63
C GLY A 233 -7.19 3.24 -9.15
N PRO A 234 -6.38 4.15 -9.72
CA PRO A 234 -6.19 4.26 -11.16
C PRO A 234 -5.39 3.07 -11.70
N LEU A 235 -5.82 2.56 -12.86
CA LEU A 235 -5.08 1.59 -13.64
C LEU A 235 -3.81 2.23 -14.23
N LEU A 236 -2.70 1.51 -14.23
CA LEU A 236 -1.40 2.02 -14.70
C LEU A 236 -1.20 1.88 -16.22
N ALA A 237 -1.83 0.90 -16.86
CA ALA A 237 -1.67 0.68 -18.29
C ALA A 237 -2.01 1.93 -19.14
N PRO A 238 -3.13 2.65 -18.93
CA PRO A 238 -3.42 3.88 -19.65
C PRO A 238 -2.47 5.04 -19.32
N LEU A 239 -1.79 4.97 -18.17
CA LEU A 239 -0.90 6.03 -17.67
C LEU A 239 0.56 5.79 -18.01
N LYS A 240 0.91 4.65 -18.61
CA LYS A 240 2.29 4.24 -18.86
C LYS A 240 3.09 5.29 -19.63
N GLY A 241 2.51 5.86 -20.69
CA GLY A 241 3.18 6.91 -21.47
C GLY A 241 3.48 8.17 -20.65
N TRP A 242 2.54 8.60 -19.79
CA TRP A 242 2.76 9.73 -18.88
C TRP A 242 3.82 9.40 -17.82
N ILE A 243 3.79 8.20 -17.26
CA ILE A 243 4.76 7.74 -16.26
C ILE A 243 6.17 7.80 -16.87
N GLU A 244 6.41 7.14 -18.00
CA GLU A 244 7.71 7.10 -18.69
C GLU A 244 8.21 8.51 -19.09
N GLN A 245 7.32 9.39 -19.56
CA GLN A 245 7.68 10.76 -19.88
C GLN A 245 8.09 11.54 -18.62
N THR A 246 7.39 11.30 -17.50
CA THR A 246 7.64 12.00 -16.23
C THR A 246 8.92 11.48 -15.58
N GLU A 247 9.22 10.18 -15.66
CA GLU A 247 10.50 9.60 -15.24
C GLU A 247 11.67 10.26 -15.98
N ARG A 248 11.59 10.41 -17.31
CA ARG A 248 12.62 11.12 -18.11
C ARG A 248 12.79 12.56 -17.66
N ARG A 249 11.71 13.27 -17.35
CA ARG A 249 11.78 14.66 -16.84
C ARG A 249 12.43 14.76 -15.47
N LEU A 250 12.15 13.83 -14.59
CA LEU A 250 12.75 13.76 -13.25
C LEU A 250 14.22 13.30 -13.31
N GLY A 251 14.57 12.40 -14.25
CA GLY A 251 15.93 11.88 -14.43
C GLY A 251 16.84 12.78 -15.27
N GLY A 252 16.31 13.60 -16.15
CA GLY A 252 17.04 14.43 -17.11
C GLY A 252 17.58 15.76 -16.60
N GLY A 253 17.62 15.98 -15.29
CA GLY A 253 18.19 17.16 -14.62
C GLY A 253 19.63 16.95 -14.15
N SER A 254 20.44 16.12 -14.85
CA SER A 254 21.88 15.95 -14.58
C SER A 254 22.70 16.45 -15.75
#